data_5f05314801529f13bbbbf8cfa5af4964
#
_entry.id   5f05314801529f13bbbbf8cfa5af4964
#
_cell.length_a   1.000
_cell.length_b   1.000
_cell.length_c   1.000
_cell.angle_alpha   90.00
_cell.angle_beta   90.00
_cell.angle_gamma   90.00
#
_symmetry.space_group_name_H-M   'P 1'
#
loop_
_entity.id
_entity.type
_entity.pdbx_description
1 polymer ?
#
loop_
_entity_poly.entity_id
_entity_poly.type
_entity_poly.pdbx_seq_one_letter_code
_entity_poly.pdbx_strand_id
1 'polypeptide(L)'
;MLKLIAMLTMLVDHIGLLFFPGIIVFRIIGRIAMPLFAYGIAQGYWYTRQHGTTARYLCRVSALFLISQIPYNLVQYQAGVALNFNICISWVLGIVVLAILDSQLHYLLKTLLLTAIAAAITGTWLDYSFLAVSMVIAFSLKFRVKKWTPIAFGAAGALVILFSVLYNNYIELYALAAILILLWVERGTEKPSKSFKIPKWVGYAFYPVHLSLLASIKFVV
;
A
#
# COMPACT_ATOMS: atom_id res chain seq x y z
N MET A 1 -12.20 10.83 -1.83
CA MET A 1 -12.43 10.10 -3.09
C MET A 1 -11.36 9.01 -3.31
N LEU A 2 -10.06 9.29 -3.33
CA LEU A 2 -8.99 8.30 -3.55
C LEU A 2 -9.06 7.06 -2.64
N LYS A 3 -9.31 7.25 -1.34
CA LYS A 3 -9.44 6.15 -0.38
C LYS A 3 -10.60 5.21 -0.73
N LEU A 4 -11.72 5.74 -1.21
CA LEU A 4 -12.86 4.92 -1.63
C LEU A 4 -12.52 4.10 -2.86
N ILE A 5 -11.87 4.70 -3.86
CA ILE A 5 -11.40 3.99 -5.06
C ILE A 5 -10.46 2.84 -4.65
N ALA A 6 -9.47 3.12 -3.79
CA ALA A 6 -8.55 2.10 -3.32
C ALA A 6 -9.26 0.94 -2.59
N MET A 7 -10.25 1.23 -1.75
CA MET A 7 -11.04 0.20 -1.05
C MET A 7 -11.87 -0.64 -2.02
N LEU A 8 -12.55 -0.01 -2.98
CA LEU A 8 -13.37 -0.73 -3.96
C LEU A 8 -12.52 -1.59 -4.91
N THR A 9 -11.41 -1.07 -5.42
CA THR A 9 -10.53 -1.84 -6.30
C THR A 9 -9.87 -3.01 -5.56
N MET A 10 -9.55 -2.84 -4.27
CA MET A 10 -9.05 -3.93 -3.43
C MET A 10 -10.12 -5.00 -3.17
N LEU A 11 -11.38 -4.61 -2.94
CA LEU A 11 -12.49 -5.55 -2.80
C LEU A 11 -12.69 -6.37 -4.07
N VAL A 12 -12.67 -5.72 -5.23
CA VAL A 12 -12.77 -6.37 -6.54
C VAL A 12 -11.64 -7.38 -6.74
N ASP A 13 -10.41 -7.05 -6.36
CA ASP A 13 -9.26 -7.95 -6.42
C ASP A 13 -9.48 -9.24 -5.62
N HIS A 14 -9.92 -9.12 -4.36
CA HIS A 14 -10.14 -10.27 -3.49
C HIS A 14 -11.37 -11.13 -3.91
N ILE A 15 -12.41 -10.50 -4.45
CA ILE A 15 -13.53 -11.22 -5.06
C ILE A 15 -13.01 -12.04 -6.26
N GLY A 16 -12.22 -11.43 -7.13
CA GLY A 16 -11.61 -12.12 -8.27
C GLY A 16 -10.72 -13.29 -7.84
N LEU A 17 -9.88 -13.07 -6.83
CA LEU A 17 -8.98 -14.09 -6.30
C LEU A 17 -9.74 -15.33 -5.80
N LEU A 18 -10.81 -15.13 -5.04
CA LEU A 18 -11.54 -16.21 -4.36
C LEU A 18 -12.58 -16.90 -5.24
N PHE A 19 -13.35 -16.12 -6.01
CA PHE A 19 -14.53 -16.64 -6.69
C PHE A 19 -14.38 -16.73 -8.21
N PHE A 20 -13.46 -15.95 -8.80
CA PHE A 20 -13.27 -15.87 -10.24
C PHE A 20 -11.79 -15.91 -10.64
N PRO A 21 -11.00 -16.92 -10.22
CA PRO A 21 -9.54 -16.93 -10.43
C PRO A 21 -9.15 -16.94 -11.91
N GLY A 22 -10.03 -17.44 -12.80
CA GLY A 22 -9.80 -17.43 -14.25
C GLY A 22 -10.07 -16.09 -14.94
N ILE A 23 -10.67 -15.10 -14.25
CA ILE A 23 -11.05 -13.82 -14.86
C ILE A 23 -10.01 -12.74 -14.47
N ILE A 24 -9.03 -12.54 -15.35
CA ILE A 24 -7.89 -11.63 -15.11
C ILE A 24 -8.29 -10.16 -14.86
N VAL A 25 -9.46 -9.73 -15.36
CA VAL A 25 -9.94 -8.35 -15.23
C VAL A 25 -10.04 -7.92 -13.76
N PHE A 26 -10.47 -8.83 -12.87
CA PHE A 26 -10.52 -8.54 -11.42
C PHE A 26 -9.14 -8.19 -10.86
N ARG A 27 -8.11 -8.95 -11.29
CA ARG A 27 -6.73 -8.72 -10.88
C ARG A 27 -6.18 -7.41 -11.43
N ILE A 28 -6.51 -7.08 -12.68
CA ILE A 28 -6.13 -5.82 -13.33
C ILE A 28 -6.68 -4.62 -12.55
N ILE A 29 -7.99 -4.64 -12.24
CA ILE A 29 -8.62 -3.58 -11.44
C ILE A 29 -7.97 -3.49 -10.05
N GLY A 30 -7.66 -4.63 -9.46
CA GLY A 30 -7.02 -4.73 -8.14
C GLY A 30 -5.67 -4.03 -8.06
N ARG A 31 -4.88 -4.04 -9.16
CA ARG A 31 -3.54 -3.38 -9.16
C ARG A 31 -3.59 -1.89 -8.86
N ILE A 32 -4.74 -1.25 -9.06
CA ILE A 32 -4.93 0.17 -8.76
C ILE A 32 -4.87 0.45 -7.25
N ALA A 33 -5.27 -0.51 -6.41
CA ALA A 33 -5.39 -0.32 -4.97
C ALA A 33 -4.05 0.00 -4.29
N MET A 34 -3.00 -0.77 -4.58
CA MET A 34 -1.71 -0.69 -3.89
C MET A 34 -1.05 0.69 -3.98
N PRO A 35 -0.88 1.32 -5.18
CA PRO A 35 -0.28 2.65 -5.25
C PRO A 35 -1.13 3.74 -4.57
N LEU A 36 -2.47 3.62 -4.61
CA LEU A 36 -3.35 4.56 -3.93
C LEU A 36 -3.21 4.48 -2.41
N PHE A 37 -3.09 3.27 -1.85
CA PHE A 37 -2.81 3.09 -0.43
C PHE A 37 -1.40 3.57 -0.07
N ALA A 38 -0.37 3.24 -0.86
CA ALA A 38 1.00 3.70 -0.64
C ALA A 38 1.08 5.23 -0.56
N TYR A 39 0.39 5.92 -1.48
CA TYR A 39 0.25 7.38 -1.45
C TYR A 39 -0.42 7.85 -0.16
N GLY A 40 -1.51 7.20 0.25
CA GLY A 40 -2.22 7.52 1.50
C GLY A 40 -1.36 7.31 2.75
N ILE A 41 -0.52 6.27 2.77
CA ILE A 41 0.43 6.00 3.86
C ILE A 41 1.51 7.09 3.92
N ALA A 42 2.10 7.47 2.80
CA ALA A 42 3.09 8.54 2.73
C ALA A 42 2.50 9.89 3.19
N GLN A 43 1.27 10.21 2.76
CA GLN A 43 0.54 11.39 3.21
C GLN A 43 0.26 11.35 4.72
N GLY A 44 -0.18 10.21 5.23
CA GLY A 44 -0.45 10.00 6.65
C GLY A 44 0.80 10.15 7.52
N TYR A 45 1.93 9.58 7.07
CA TYR A 45 3.22 9.77 7.72
C TYR A 45 3.61 11.25 7.80
N TRP A 46 3.55 11.97 6.68
CA TRP A 46 3.90 13.38 6.63
C TRP A 46 3.05 14.24 7.57
N TYR A 47 1.74 14.02 7.54
CA TYR A 47 0.81 14.73 8.44
C TYR A 47 1.11 14.45 9.91
N THR A 48 1.30 13.18 10.27
CA THR A 48 1.55 12.78 11.68
C THR A 48 2.91 13.21 12.19
N ARG A 49 3.90 13.29 11.30
CA ARG A 49 5.23 13.83 11.61
C ARG A 49 5.16 15.31 12.00
N GLN A 50 4.42 16.12 11.25
CA GLN A 50 4.24 17.55 11.55
C GLN A 50 3.52 17.79 12.90
N HIS A 51 2.68 16.85 13.34
CA HIS A 51 1.90 16.93 14.57
C HIS A 51 2.49 16.12 15.73
N GLY A 52 3.69 15.55 15.60
CA GLY A 52 4.33 14.75 16.65
C GLY A 52 3.58 13.46 17.01
N THR A 53 2.75 12.91 16.11
CA THR A 53 1.89 11.75 16.38
C THR A 53 2.25 10.50 15.56
N THR A 54 3.47 10.45 15.01
CA THR A 54 3.95 9.35 14.15
C THR A 54 3.91 8.00 14.88
N ALA A 55 4.29 7.94 16.16
CA ALA A 55 4.24 6.71 16.94
C ALA A 55 2.81 6.14 17.03
N ARG A 56 1.81 6.99 17.29
CA ARG A 56 0.40 6.56 17.30
C ARG A 56 -0.08 6.10 15.92
N TYR A 57 0.45 6.68 14.85
CA TYR A 57 0.13 6.26 13.49
C TYR A 57 0.75 4.89 13.20
N LEU A 58 2.01 4.70 13.54
CA LEU A 58 2.70 3.43 13.43
C LEU A 58 1.96 2.33 14.20
N CYS A 59 1.62 2.56 15.47
CA CYS A 59 0.83 1.60 16.26
C CYS A 59 -0.50 1.21 15.61
N ARG A 60 -1.23 2.18 15.02
CA ARG A 60 -2.49 1.88 14.33
C ARG A 60 -2.31 1.02 13.08
N VAL A 61 -1.28 1.28 12.29
CA VAL A 61 -1.00 0.49 11.08
C VAL A 61 -0.47 -0.90 11.47
N SER A 62 0.32 -1.00 12.54
CA SER A 62 0.77 -2.29 13.09
C SER A 62 -0.39 -3.12 13.66
N ALA A 63 -1.32 -2.49 14.37
CA ALA A 63 -2.53 -3.16 14.83
C ALA A 63 -3.39 -3.65 13.65
N LEU A 64 -3.52 -2.84 12.58
CA LEU A 64 -4.21 -3.25 11.36
C LEU A 64 -3.53 -4.48 10.73
N PHE A 65 -2.20 -4.50 10.66
CA PHE A 65 -1.44 -5.66 10.20
C PHE A 65 -1.81 -6.92 10.99
N LEU A 66 -1.70 -6.87 12.32
CA LEU A 66 -1.93 -8.02 13.20
C LEU A 66 -3.37 -8.55 13.10
N ILE A 67 -4.35 -7.65 13.14
CA ILE A 67 -5.78 -8.02 13.07
C ILE A 67 -6.13 -8.61 11.71
N SER A 68 -5.54 -8.11 10.63
CA SER A 68 -5.86 -8.54 9.27
C SER A 68 -5.11 -9.79 8.83
N GLN A 69 -4.06 -10.21 9.56
CA GLN A 69 -3.22 -11.33 9.12
C GLN A 69 -3.99 -12.65 9.10
N ILE A 70 -4.84 -12.90 10.10
CA ILE A 70 -5.65 -14.13 10.16
C ILE A 70 -6.63 -14.21 8.97
N PRO A 71 -7.54 -13.24 8.76
CA PRO A 71 -8.46 -13.31 7.62
C PRO A 71 -7.74 -13.27 6.27
N TYR A 72 -6.59 -12.59 6.17
CA TYR A 72 -5.77 -12.62 4.96
C TYR A 72 -5.24 -14.03 4.67
N ASN A 73 -4.69 -14.72 5.66
CA ASN A 73 -4.20 -16.09 5.50
C ASN A 73 -5.33 -17.07 5.13
N LEU A 74 -6.54 -16.88 5.69
CA LEU A 74 -7.70 -17.69 5.30
C LEU A 74 -8.05 -17.51 3.82
N VAL A 75 -8.06 -16.26 3.33
CA VAL A 75 -8.29 -15.96 1.91
C VAL A 75 -7.21 -16.60 1.03
N GLN A 76 -5.94 -16.47 1.40
CA GLN A 76 -4.82 -17.07 0.65
C GLN A 76 -4.94 -18.61 0.61
N TYR A 77 -5.21 -19.22 1.75
CA TYR A 77 -5.41 -20.67 1.85
C TYR A 77 -6.56 -21.15 0.95
N GLN A 78 -7.72 -20.47 1.01
CA GLN A 78 -8.90 -20.81 0.19
C GLN A 78 -8.68 -20.56 -1.31
N ALA A 79 -7.80 -19.63 -1.65
CA ALA A 79 -7.42 -19.37 -3.04
C ALA A 79 -6.32 -20.31 -3.57
N GLY A 80 -5.76 -21.17 -2.71
CA GLY A 80 -4.67 -22.08 -3.11
C GLY A 80 -3.35 -21.39 -3.40
N VAL A 81 -3.12 -20.18 -2.81
CA VAL A 81 -1.88 -19.41 -2.97
C VAL A 81 -1.01 -19.49 -1.72
N ALA A 82 0.28 -19.18 -1.88
CA ALA A 82 1.23 -19.24 -0.77
C ALA A 82 0.85 -18.29 0.36
N LEU A 83 1.03 -18.74 1.62
CA LEU A 83 0.79 -17.91 2.79
C LEU A 83 1.94 -16.90 2.95
N ASN A 84 1.59 -15.63 2.90
CA ASN A 84 2.51 -14.51 3.04
C ASN A 84 2.03 -13.56 4.14
N PHE A 85 2.89 -12.64 4.55
CA PHE A 85 2.45 -11.51 5.33
C PHE A 85 1.63 -10.55 4.45
N ASN A 86 0.51 -10.05 5.01
CA ASN A 86 -0.35 -9.11 4.30
C ASN A 86 0.37 -7.77 4.05
N ILE A 87 -0.13 -7.00 3.09
CA ILE A 87 0.44 -5.72 2.64
C ILE A 87 0.67 -4.70 3.77
N CYS A 88 -0.07 -4.79 4.88
CA CYS A 88 0.04 -3.81 5.97
C CYS A 88 1.42 -3.83 6.65
N ILE A 89 2.13 -4.98 6.67
CA ILE A 89 3.52 -5.00 7.18
C ILE A 89 4.43 -4.15 6.30
N SER A 90 4.23 -4.16 4.98
CA SER A 90 4.99 -3.30 4.06
C SER A 90 4.71 -1.81 4.33
N TRP A 91 3.47 -1.46 4.71
CA TRP A 91 3.15 -0.09 5.17
C TRP A 91 3.85 0.27 6.48
N VAL A 92 3.90 -0.67 7.45
CA VAL A 92 4.67 -0.49 8.70
C VAL A 92 6.13 -0.24 8.38
N LEU A 93 6.75 -1.09 7.57
CA LEU A 93 8.16 -0.95 7.17
C LEU A 93 8.41 0.36 6.43
N GLY A 94 7.51 0.78 5.53
CA GLY A 94 7.60 2.07 4.85
C GLY A 94 7.60 3.25 5.83
N ILE A 95 6.72 3.23 6.84
CA ILE A 95 6.68 4.26 7.89
C ILE A 95 7.97 4.24 8.72
N VAL A 96 8.47 3.05 9.08
CA VAL A 96 9.73 2.89 9.84
C VAL A 96 10.92 3.45 9.05
N VAL A 97 11.04 3.10 7.77
CA VAL A 97 12.10 3.64 6.89
C VAL A 97 12.05 5.17 6.85
N LEU A 98 10.85 5.76 6.65
CA LEU A 98 10.71 7.22 6.65
C LEU A 98 11.10 7.83 8.01
N ALA A 99 10.74 7.18 9.12
CA ALA A 99 11.09 7.63 10.46
C ALA A 99 12.61 7.55 10.72
N ILE A 100 13.30 6.50 10.25
CA ILE A 100 14.76 6.38 10.32
C ILE A 100 15.43 7.47 9.50
N LEU A 101 14.96 7.71 8.26
CA LEU A 101 15.49 8.76 7.39
C LEU A 101 15.39 10.16 8.02
N ASP A 102 14.29 10.40 8.73
CA ASP A 102 14.01 11.69 9.37
C ASP A 102 14.58 11.82 10.81
N SER A 103 15.14 10.74 11.37
CA SER A 103 15.71 10.74 12.72
C SER A 103 17.04 11.48 12.79
N GLN A 104 17.52 11.77 14.01
CA GLN A 104 18.84 12.32 14.27
C GLN A 104 19.89 11.21 14.58
N LEU A 105 19.61 9.96 14.23
CA LEU A 105 20.54 8.85 14.43
C LEU A 105 21.85 9.07 13.67
N HIS A 106 22.94 8.55 14.22
CA HIS A 106 24.25 8.58 13.55
C HIS A 106 24.16 7.85 12.20
N TYR A 107 24.89 8.35 11.19
CA TYR A 107 24.79 7.85 9.81
C TYR A 107 25.06 6.35 9.66
N LEU A 108 26.04 5.81 10.42
CA LEU A 108 26.33 4.37 10.41
C LEU A 108 25.14 3.53 10.87
N LEU A 109 24.48 3.94 11.97
CA LEU A 109 23.32 3.24 12.48
C LEU A 109 22.14 3.32 11.50
N LYS A 110 21.91 4.50 10.88
CA LYS A 110 20.93 4.63 9.82
C LYS A 110 21.20 3.66 8.67
N THR A 111 22.43 3.63 8.18
CA THR A 111 22.82 2.75 7.09
C THR A 111 22.60 1.29 7.45
N LEU A 112 23.03 0.85 8.62
CA LEU A 112 22.82 -0.53 9.09
C LEU A 112 21.33 -0.91 9.16
N LEU A 113 20.51 -0.04 9.77
CA LEU A 113 19.07 -0.29 9.88
C LEU A 113 18.39 -0.33 8.51
N LEU A 114 18.72 0.59 7.60
CA LEU A 114 18.14 0.62 6.26
C LEU A 114 18.59 -0.58 5.43
N THR A 115 19.84 -1.00 5.55
CA THR A 115 20.35 -2.21 4.87
C THR A 115 19.66 -3.47 5.39
N ALA A 116 19.48 -3.60 6.70
CA ALA A 116 18.75 -4.73 7.29
C ALA A 116 17.29 -4.78 6.81
N ILE A 117 16.60 -3.64 6.76
CA ILE A 117 15.23 -3.57 6.22
C ILE A 117 15.24 -3.90 4.73
N ALA A 118 16.19 -3.37 3.94
CA ALA A 118 16.30 -3.66 2.52
C ALA A 118 16.47 -5.16 2.27
N ALA A 119 17.34 -5.84 3.02
CA ALA A 119 17.50 -7.29 2.95
C ALA A 119 16.21 -8.03 3.32
N ALA A 120 15.50 -7.57 4.35
CA ALA A 120 14.25 -8.18 4.79
C ALA A 120 13.12 -8.06 3.74
N ILE A 121 13.00 -6.94 3.04
CA ILE A 121 11.91 -6.70 2.07
C ILE A 121 12.14 -7.38 0.70
N THR A 122 13.32 -7.91 0.42
CA THR A 122 13.58 -8.69 -0.80
C THR A 122 13.12 -10.14 -0.69
N GLY A 123 12.75 -10.60 0.51
CA GLY A 123 12.22 -11.95 0.74
C GLY A 123 10.84 -12.15 0.07
N THR A 124 10.56 -13.40 -0.32
CA THR A 124 9.30 -13.79 -0.97
C THR A 124 8.09 -13.88 -0.03
N TRP A 125 8.29 -13.64 1.26
CA TRP A 125 7.29 -13.74 2.33
C TRP A 125 6.47 -12.47 2.56
N LEU A 126 6.76 -11.39 1.81
CA LEU A 126 5.98 -10.15 1.80
C LEU A 126 5.11 -10.07 0.55
N ASP A 127 3.85 -9.70 0.74
CA ASP A 127 2.98 -9.29 -0.36
C ASP A 127 3.58 -8.03 -1.04
N TYR A 128 3.74 -8.06 -2.36
CA TYR A 128 4.44 -7.03 -3.16
C TYR A 128 5.92 -6.79 -2.83
N SER A 129 6.56 -7.61 -1.95
CA SER A 129 8.00 -7.50 -1.67
C SER A 129 8.46 -6.04 -1.49
N PHE A 130 9.57 -5.64 -2.15
CA PHE A 130 10.12 -4.27 -2.04
C PHE A 130 9.22 -3.18 -2.66
N LEU A 131 8.35 -3.51 -3.61
CA LEU A 131 7.56 -2.51 -4.37
C LEU A 131 6.71 -1.64 -3.45
N ALA A 132 5.98 -2.25 -2.52
CA ALA A 132 5.09 -1.50 -1.63
C ALA A 132 5.84 -0.51 -0.73
N VAL A 133 6.95 -0.94 -0.13
CA VAL A 133 7.80 -0.07 0.72
C VAL A 133 8.41 1.06 -0.09
N SER A 134 8.98 0.74 -1.25
CA SER A 134 9.63 1.73 -2.13
C SER A 134 8.64 2.76 -2.67
N MET A 135 7.41 2.38 -2.93
CA MET A 135 6.35 3.31 -3.32
C MET A 135 6.01 4.32 -2.22
N VAL A 136 5.94 3.89 -0.96
CA VAL A 136 5.73 4.82 0.17
C VAL A 136 6.86 5.84 0.23
N ILE A 137 8.12 5.40 0.03
CA ILE A 137 9.29 6.28 0.00
C ILE A 137 9.20 7.25 -1.18
N ALA A 138 8.92 6.76 -2.39
CA ALA A 138 8.81 7.58 -3.59
C ALA A 138 7.74 8.67 -3.43
N PHE A 139 6.53 8.31 -2.99
CA PHE A 139 5.47 9.29 -2.78
C PHE A 139 5.77 10.28 -1.64
N SER A 140 6.59 9.90 -0.65
CA SER A 140 7.00 10.82 0.43
C SER A 140 7.76 12.05 -0.09
N LEU A 141 8.49 11.92 -1.20
CA LEU A 141 9.25 13.01 -1.81
C LEU A 141 8.36 14.22 -2.16
N LYS A 142 7.17 13.96 -2.67
CA LYS A 142 6.19 15.01 -2.97
C LYS A 142 5.80 15.83 -1.73
N PHE A 143 5.61 15.15 -0.59
CA PHE A 143 5.19 15.81 0.64
C PHE A 143 6.33 16.59 1.31
N ARG A 144 7.59 16.20 1.04
CA ARG A 144 8.78 16.93 1.51
C ARG A 144 8.97 18.23 0.75
N VAL A 145 8.88 18.18 -0.57
CA VAL A 145 9.09 19.34 -1.45
C VAL A 145 8.11 19.30 -2.61
N LYS A 146 7.15 20.21 -2.66
CA LYS A 146 6.08 20.23 -3.67
C LYS A 146 6.61 20.17 -5.12
N LYS A 147 7.74 20.82 -5.42
CA LYS A 147 8.37 20.77 -6.76
C LYS A 147 8.87 19.40 -7.17
N TRP A 148 9.02 18.45 -6.23
CA TRP A 148 9.44 17.08 -6.50
C TRP A 148 8.27 16.14 -6.86
N THR A 149 7.06 16.69 -7.00
CA THR A 149 5.89 15.90 -7.43
C THR A 149 6.16 15.10 -8.70
N PRO A 150 6.69 15.64 -9.81
CA PRO A 150 6.98 14.83 -11.01
C PRO A 150 7.99 13.72 -10.76
N ILE A 151 9.01 13.99 -9.93
CA ILE A 151 10.05 13.00 -9.57
C ILE A 151 9.42 11.87 -8.75
N ALA A 152 8.58 12.20 -7.77
CA ALA A 152 7.90 11.22 -6.92
C ALA A 152 7.03 10.27 -7.74
N PHE A 153 6.24 10.80 -8.67
CA PHE A 153 5.37 9.99 -9.53
C PHE A 153 6.15 9.24 -10.61
N GLY A 154 7.19 9.85 -11.19
CA GLY A 154 8.09 9.18 -12.12
C GLY A 154 8.83 8.02 -11.47
N ALA A 155 9.35 8.20 -10.25
CA ALA A 155 9.99 7.13 -9.48
C ALA A 155 8.99 6.00 -9.16
N ALA A 156 7.75 6.33 -8.75
CA ALA A 156 6.72 5.33 -8.51
C ALA A 156 6.40 4.52 -9.77
N GLY A 157 6.30 5.17 -10.93
CA GLY A 157 6.09 4.49 -12.21
C GLY A 157 7.27 3.59 -12.61
N ALA A 158 8.50 4.08 -12.46
CA ALA A 158 9.70 3.30 -12.71
C ALA A 158 9.79 2.05 -11.82
N LEU A 159 9.40 2.16 -10.53
CA LEU A 159 9.36 1.03 -9.61
C LEU A 159 8.35 -0.04 -10.05
N VAL A 160 7.18 0.34 -10.56
CA VAL A 160 6.19 -0.61 -11.11
C VAL A 160 6.78 -1.35 -12.31
N ILE A 161 7.39 -0.64 -13.23
CA ILE A 161 8.02 -1.23 -14.43
C ILE A 161 9.15 -2.18 -14.02
N LEU A 162 10.05 -1.72 -13.14
CA LEU A 162 11.17 -2.52 -12.63
C LEU A 162 10.66 -3.82 -11.97
N PHE A 163 9.66 -3.71 -11.09
CA PHE A 163 9.09 -4.87 -10.42
C PHE A 163 8.46 -5.85 -11.42
N SER A 164 7.72 -5.33 -12.39
CA SER A 164 7.07 -6.16 -13.43
C SER A 164 8.09 -6.94 -14.25
N VAL A 165 9.23 -6.34 -14.57
CA VAL A 165 10.32 -6.99 -15.31
C VAL A 165 11.05 -8.01 -14.43
N LEU A 166 11.43 -7.64 -13.19
CA LEU A 166 12.21 -8.52 -12.30
C LEU A 166 11.45 -9.79 -11.89
N TYR A 167 10.14 -9.67 -11.69
CA TYR A 167 9.30 -10.80 -11.26
C TYR A 167 8.51 -11.44 -12.42
N ASN A 168 8.73 -10.99 -13.66
CA ASN A 168 7.99 -11.43 -14.85
C ASN A 168 6.46 -11.36 -14.66
N ASN A 169 6.00 -10.34 -13.91
CA ASN A 169 4.60 -10.13 -13.54
C ASN A 169 4.05 -8.86 -14.20
N TYR A 170 3.71 -8.95 -15.48
CA TYR A 170 3.26 -7.80 -16.29
C TYR A 170 1.87 -7.28 -15.92
N ILE A 171 1.09 -8.04 -15.12
CA ILE A 171 -0.19 -7.54 -14.59
C ILE A 171 0.05 -6.33 -13.69
N GLU A 172 1.19 -6.23 -13.03
CA GLU A 172 1.52 -5.08 -12.19
C GLU A 172 1.63 -3.76 -12.97
N LEU A 173 1.87 -3.79 -14.29
CA LEU A 173 1.88 -2.57 -15.12
C LEU A 173 0.56 -1.80 -15.05
N TYR A 174 -0.56 -2.47 -14.79
CA TYR A 174 -1.85 -1.80 -14.62
C TYR A 174 -1.91 -0.90 -13.37
N ALA A 175 -0.99 -1.06 -12.41
CA ALA A 175 -0.80 -0.14 -11.30
C ALA A 175 -0.41 1.29 -11.76
N LEU A 176 0.14 1.44 -13.00
CA LEU A 176 0.40 2.75 -13.60
C LEU A 176 -0.88 3.59 -13.75
N ALA A 177 -2.04 2.95 -13.93
CA ALA A 177 -3.32 3.64 -13.99
C ALA A 177 -3.60 4.41 -12.69
N ALA A 178 -3.22 3.85 -11.53
CA ALA A 178 -3.35 4.54 -10.24
C ALA A 178 -2.48 5.80 -10.17
N ILE A 179 -1.27 5.74 -10.75
CA ILE A 179 -0.36 6.89 -10.81
C ILE A 179 -0.96 8.00 -11.68
N LEU A 180 -1.57 7.64 -12.81
CA LEU A 180 -2.28 8.61 -13.67
C LEU A 180 -3.50 9.22 -12.96
N ILE A 181 -4.28 8.42 -12.23
CA ILE A 181 -5.40 8.89 -11.40
C ILE A 181 -4.89 9.89 -10.35
N LEU A 182 -3.79 9.58 -9.65
CA LEU A 182 -3.19 10.45 -8.66
C LEU A 182 -2.73 11.77 -9.30
N LEU A 183 -2.05 11.72 -10.44
CA LEU A 183 -1.60 12.90 -11.17
C LEU A 183 -2.78 13.76 -11.62
N TRP A 184 -3.85 13.15 -12.09
CA TRP A 184 -5.06 13.87 -12.50
C TRP A 184 -5.74 14.56 -11.31
N VAL A 185 -5.90 13.86 -10.19
CA VAL A 185 -6.46 14.44 -8.95
C VAL A 185 -5.61 15.60 -8.45
N GLU A 186 -4.28 15.46 -8.48
CA GLU A 186 -3.36 16.51 -8.03
C GLU A 186 -3.43 17.78 -8.88
N ARG A 187 -3.63 17.64 -10.20
CA ARG A 187 -3.80 18.79 -11.10
C ARG A 187 -5.14 19.48 -10.91
N GLY A 188 -6.17 18.73 -10.49
CA GLY A 188 -7.53 19.24 -10.30
C GLY A 188 -7.79 19.90 -8.94
N THR A 189 -6.86 19.82 -7.98
CA THR A 189 -7.09 20.25 -6.58
C THR A 189 -6.88 21.74 -6.30
N GLU A 190 -6.86 22.61 -7.30
CA GLU A 190 -6.88 24.08 -7.06
C GLU A 190 -8.22 24.58 -6.49
N LYS A 191 -9.27 23.80 -6.48
CA LYS A 191 -10.55 24.12 -5.82
C LYS A 191 -10.89 23.05 -4.78
N PRO A 192 -11.21 23.44 -3.52
CA PRO A 192 -11.68 22.46 -2.52
C PRO A 192 -13.06 21.95 -2.93
N SER A 193 -13.07 20.82 -3.65
CA SER A 193 -14.30 20.05 -3.84
C SER A 193 -14.76 19.59 -2.46
N LYS A 194 -16.09 19.64 -2.20
CA LYS A 194 -16.70 19.01 -1.03
C LYS A 194 -16.41 17.51 -1.08
N SER A 195 -15.22 17.13 -0.59
CA SER A 195 -14.76 15.75 -0.61
C SER A 195 -15.58 14.94 0.39
N PHE A 196 -16.23 13.89 -0.07
CA PHE A 196 -16.87 12.89 0.80
C PHE A 196 -15.80 12.33 1.76
N LYS A 197 -15.91 12.70 3.03
CA LYS A 197 -14.95 12.30 4.07
C LYS A 197 -15.36 10.96 4.67
N ILE A 198 -14.69 9.90 4.25
CA ILE A 198 -14.84 8.60 4.90
C ILE A 198 -14.25 8.69 6.32
N PRO A 199 -15.00 8.33 7.38
CA PRO A 199 -14.47 8.27 8.72
C PRO A 199 -13.19 7.42 8.80
N LYS A 200 -12.24 7.82 9.65
CA LYS A 200 -10.94 7.12 9.75
C LYS A 200 -11.11 5.65 10.12
N TRP A 201 -12.01 5.34 11.04
CA TRP A 201 -12.28 3.97 11.50
C TRP A 201 -12.79 3.05 10.40
N VAL A 202 -13.64 3.55 9.48
CA VAL A 202 -14.12 2.77 8.32
C VAL A 202 -12.95 2.29 7.48
N GLY A 203 -11.96 3.15 7.24
CA GLY A 203 -10.79 2.75 6.45
C GLY A 203 -9.90 1.70 7.13
N TYR A 204 -9.83 1.71 8.47
CA TYR A 204 -9.09 0.66 9.19
C TYR A 204 -9.91 -0.64 9.31
N ALA A 205 -11.22 -0.54 9.59
CA ALA A 205 -12.07 -1.71 9.72
C ALA A 205 -12.31 -2.43 8.38
N PHE A 206 -12.32 -1.70 7.28
CA PHE A 206 -12.63 -2.26 5.96
C PHE A 206 -11.74 -3.46 5.60
N TYR A 207 -10.41 -3.35 5.83
CA TYR A 207 -9.48 -4.39 5.40
C TYR A 207 -9.71 -5.72 6.11
N PRO A 208 -9.74 -5.85 7.44
CA PRO A 208 -10.03 -7.12 8.09
C PRO A 208 -11.48 -7.58 7.87
N VAL A 209 -12.45 -6.66 7.85
CA VAL A 209 -13.87 -7.03 7.74
C VAL A 209 -14.20 -7.64 6.38
N HIS A 210 -13.79 -7.00 5.26
CA HIS A 210 -14.12 -7.56 3.94
C HIS A 210 -13.40 -8.91 3.69
N LEU A 211 -12.16 -9.08 4.16
CA LEU A 211 -11.45 -10.35 4.07
C LEU A 211 -12.17 -11.46 4.87
N SER A 212 -12.59 -11.15 6.10
CA SER A 212 -13.35 -12.09 6.93
C SER A 212 -14.69 -12.47 6.28
N LEU A 213 -15.41 -11.50 5.74
CA LEU A 213 -16.68 -11.75 5.04
C LEU A 213 -16.49 -12.62 3.81
N LEU A 214 -15.50 -12.31 2.96
CA LEU A 214 -15.24 -13.09 1.75
C LEU A 214 -14.79 -14.52 2.08
N ALA A 215 -13.93 -14.69 3.08
CA ALA A 215 -13.51 -16.01 3.54
C ALA A 215 -14.69 -16.82 4.10
N SER A 216 -15.59 -16.18 4.87
CA SER A 216 -16.80 -16.83 5.40
C SER A 216 -17.75 -17.26 4.27
N ILE A 217 -17.98 -16.42 3.28
CA ILE A 217 -18.83 -16.75 2.12
C ILE A 217 -18.20 -17.93 1.35
N LYS A 218 -16.89 -17.89 1.10
CA LYS A 218 -16.18 -18.96 0.37
C LYS A 218 -16.19 -20.29 1.11
N PHE A 219 -16.33 -20.26 2.43
CA PHE A 219 -16.45 -21.49 3.23
C PHE A 219 -17.82 -22.17 3.09
N VAL A 220 -18.86 -21.41 2.78
CA VAL A 220 -20.25 -21.90 2.65
C VAL A 220 -20.57 -22.33 1.21
N VAL A 221 -19.89 -21.75 0.22
CA VAL A 221 -20.07 -22.01 -1.22
C VAL A 221 -18.99 -22.95 -1.75
#